data_f9023283555b903e6b70b3bff41dfe5c
#
_entry.id   f9023283555b903e6b70b3bff41dfe5c
#
_cell.length_a   1.000
_cell.length_b   1.000
_cell.length_c   1.000
_cell.angle_alpha   90.00
_cell.angle_beta   90.00
_cell.angle_gamma   90.00
#
_symmetry.space_group_name_H-M   'P 1'
#
loop_
_entity.id
_entity.type
_entity.pdbx_description
1 polymer ?
#
loop_
_entity_poly.entity_id
_entity_poly.type
_entity_poly.pdbx_seq_one_letter_code
_entity_poly.pdbx_strand_id
1 'polypeptide(L)'
;MGYEELLIRADIAGLSVKEKRLKSSSGGLINEKKIAISDRLKTSTEKACVLAEELGHYFYTSGDIIDQSSTQNRKQELLARVKAYNHMVGLTGIIRSYDHGCRSLYEMAEYLDVTETFLADALEAYRLKYGEGATIDNYYVMFEPYLSVAKMF
;
A
#
# COMPACT_ATOMS: atom_id res chain seq x y z
N MET A 1 -9.23 -2.10 0.59
CA MET A 1 -9.91 -1.42 -0.53
C MET A 1 -9.66 -2.19 -1.82
N GLY A 2 -10.72 -2.61 -2.47
CA GLY A 2 -10.61 -3.47 -3.64
C GLY A 2 -10.26 -2.72 -4.93
N TYR A 3 -9.93 -3.49 -5.96
CA TYR A 3 -9.52 -2.94 -7.26
C TYR A 3 -10.61 -2.03 -7.86
N GLU A 4 -11.87 -2.46 -7.81
CA GLU A 4 -12.99 -1.67 -8.33
C GLU A 4 -13.10 -0.29 -7.68
N GLU A 5 -12.96 -0.24 -6.36
CA GLU A 5 -13.01 1.03 -5.63
C GLU A 5 -11.86 1.95 -6.02
N LEU A 6 -10.68 1.38 -6.23
CA LEU A 6 -9.52 2.15 -6.66
C LEU A 6 -9.68 2.67 -8.09
N LEU A 7 -10.32 1.89 -8.98
CA LEU A 7 -10.63 2.34 -10.33
C LEU A 7 -11.60 3.53 -10.31
N ILE A 8 -12.61 3.48 -9.45
CA ILE A 8 -13.56 4.58 -9.28
C ILE A 8 -12.83 5.82 -8.78
N ARG A 9 -11.95 5.65 -7.81
CA ARG A 9 -11.16 6.73 -7.26
C ARG A 9 -10.27 7.38 -8.32
N ALA A 10 -9.65 6.57 -9.16
CA ALA A 10 -8.83 7.06 -10.27
C ALA A 10 -9.68 7.86 -11.26
N ASP A 11 -10.85 7.36 -11.60
CA ASP A 11 -11.77 8.02 -12.52
C ASP A 11 -12.22 9.39 -12.00
N ILE A 12 -12.56 9.45 -10.71
CA ILE A 12 -12.93 10.72 -10.07
C ILE A 12 -11.79 11.73 -10.16
N ALA A 13 -10.54 11.27 -10.06
CA ALA A 13 -9.36 12.13 -10.18
C ALA A 13 -8.99 12.48 -11.61
N GLY A 14 -9.73 11.97 -12.58
CA GLY A 14 -9.48 12.23 -14.01
C GLY A 14 -8.35 11.39 -14.59
N LEU A 15 -8.02 10.26 -13.93
CA LEU A 15 -6.97 9.36 -14.39
C LEU A 15 -7.54 8.25 -15.26
N SER A 16 -6.81 7.90 -16.32
CA SER A 16 -7.15 6.78 -17.18
C SER A 16 -6.32 5.57 -16.78
N VAL A 17 -6.97 4.47 -16.41
CA VAL A 17 -6.29 3.24 -16.01
C VAL A 17 -6.54 2.17 -17.07
N LYS A 18 -5.47 1.56 -17.58
CA LYS A 18 -5.56 0.50 -18.57
C LYS A 18 -4.66 -0.66 -18.19
N GLU A 19 -5.18 -1.88 -18.38
CA GLU A 19 -4.39 -3.10 -18.23
C GLU A 19 -3.78 -3.42 -19.58
N LYS A 20 -2.45 -3.55 -19.64
CA LYS A 20 -1.75 -3.85 -20.88
C LYS A 20 -0.40 -4.48 -20.62
N ARG A 21 0.18 -5.03 -21.68
CA ARG A 21 1.53 -5.60 -21.59
C ARG A 21 2.55 -4.47 -21.45
N LEU A 22 3.37 -4.57 -20.39
CA LEU A 22 4.45 -3.62 -20.16
C LEU A 22 5.77 -4.25 -20.57
N LYS A 23 6.66 -3.46 -21.17
CA LYS A 23 7.98 -3.92 -21.59
C LYS A 23 8.89 -4.17 -20.40
N SER A 24 8.73 -3.38 -19.34
CA SER A 24 9.50 -3.55 -18.11
C SER A 24 8.92 -4.68 -17.26
N SER A 25 9.67 -5.11 -16.24
CA SER A 25 9.19 -6.06 -15.24
C SER A 25 8.27 -5.42 -14.21
N SER A 26 8.05 -4.12 -14.29
CA SER A 26 7.19 -3.38 -13.36
C SER A 26 5.75 -3.85 -13.44
N GLY A 27 5.05 -3.86 -12.30
CA GLY A 27 3.63 -4.17 -12.24
C GLY A 27 2.75 -3.06 -12.77
N GLY A 28 3.24 -1.81 -12.71
CA GLY A 28 2.49 -0.66 -13.17
C GLY A 28 3.40 0.50 -13.52
N LEU A 29 2.85 1.45 -14.26
CA LEU A 29 3.54 2.67 -14.65
C LEU A 29 2.53 3.81 -14.65
N ILE A 30 3.00 5.01 -14.30
CA ILE A 30 2.19 6.21 -14.41
C ILE A 30 2.93 7.24 -15.27
N ASN A 31 2.20 7.88 -16.16
CA ASN A 31 2.69 8.95 -17.02
C ASN A 31 1.60 10.00 -17.13
N GLU A 32 1.81 11.14 -16.50
CA GLU A 32 0.82 12.21 -16.43
C GLU A 32 -0.50 11.69 -15.83
N LYS A 33 -1.58 11.67 -16.60
CA LYS A 33 -2.90 11.21 -16.15
C LYS A 33 -3.25 9.81 -16.65
N LYS A 34 -2.23 9.03 -17.04
CA LYS A 34 -2.44 7.68 -17.56
C LYS A 34 -1.69 6.69 -16.68
N ILE A 35 -2.41 5.68 -16.21
CA ILE A 35 -1.85 4.59 -15.44
C ILE A 35 -1.99 3.31 -16.25
N ALA A 36 -0.89 2.58 -16.37
CA ALA A 36 -0.88 1.26 -17.00
C ALA A 36 -0.65 0.21 -15.91
N ILE A 37 -1.49 -0.82 -15.89
CA ILE A 37 -1.36 -1.97 -15.00
C ILE A 37 -0.94 -3.15 -15.85
N SER A 38 0.06 -3.90 -15.40
CA SER A 38 0.57 -5.05 -16.14
C SER A 38 -0.50 -6.13 -16.30
N ASP A 39 -0.67 -6.63 -17.53
CA ASP A 39 -1.56 -7.75 -17.79
C ASP A 39 -1.02 -9.09 -17.28
N ARG A 40 0.22 -9.11 -16.76
CA ARG A 40 0.80 -10.29 -16.11
C ARG A 40 0.24 -10.52 -14.71
N LEU A 41 -0.35 -9.49 -14.10
CA LEU A 41 -0.99 -9.61 -12.79
C LEU A 41 -2.28 -10.42 -12.95
N LYS A 42 -2.41 -11.49 -12.17
CA LYS A 42 -3.48 -12.47 -12.37
C LYS A 42 -4.69 -12.25 -11.49
N THR A 43 -4.52 -11.62 -10.33
CA THR A 43 -5.61 -11.45 -9.38
C THR A 43 -5.99 -9.99 -9.22
N SER A 44 -7.24 -9.74 -8.84
CA SER A 44 -7.71 -8.40 -8.51
C SER A 44 -6.92 -7.82 -7.34
N THR A 45 -6.53 -8.65 -6.39
CA THR A 45 -5.75 -8.23 -5.23
C THR A 45 -4.36 -7.70 -5.65
N GLU A 46 -3.67 -8.41 -6.55
CA GLU A 46 -2.39 -7.92 -7.09
C GLU A 46 -2.57 -6.58 -7.81
N LYS A 47 -3.59 -6.48 -8.64
CA LYS A 47 -3.88 -5.25 -9.39
C LYS A 47 -4.21 -4.10 -8.46
N ALA A 48 -4.98 -4.36 -7.39
CA ALA A 48 -5.32 -3.34 -6.40
C ALA A 48 -4.08 -2.79 -5.71
N CYS A 49 -3.16 -3.65 -5.30
CA CYS A 49 -1.92 -3.21 -4.66
C CYS A 49 -1.08 -2.34 -5.57
N VAL A 50 -0.93 -2.74 -6.84
CA VAL A 50 -0.17 -1.95 -7.81
C VAL A 50 -0.87 -0.61 -8.08
N LEU A 51 -2.17 -0.62 -8.28
CA LEU A 51 -2.92 0.62 -8.53
C LEU A 51 -2.84 1.57 -7.34
N ALA A 52 -2.91 1.05 -6.12
CA ALA A 52 -2.76 1.87 -4.91
C ALA A 52 -1.40 2.58 -4.90
N GLU A 53 -0.32 1.89 -5.26
CA GLU A 53 1.00 2.50 -5.34
C GLU A 53 1.07 3.58 -6.42
N GLU A 54 0.50 3.33 -7.59
CA GLU A 54 0.50 4.32 -8.67
C GLU A 54 -0.35 5.55 -8.31
N LEU A 55 -1.48 5.36 -7.62
CA LEU A 55 -2.27 6.47 -7.11
C LEU A 55 -1.50 7.26 -6.04
N GLY A 56 -0.73 6.57 -5.21
CA GLY A 56 0.16 7.21 -4.25
C GLY A 56 1.17 8.12 -4.95
N HIS A 57 1.77 7.64 -6.03
CA HIS A 57 2.68 8.45 -6.85
C HIS A 57 1.97 9.70 -7.37
N TYR A 58 0.79 9.53 -7.93
CA TYR A 58 0.06 10.64 -8.52
C TYR A 58 -0.29 11.71 -7.47
N PHE A 59 -0.80 11.32 -6.31
CA PHE A 59 -1.30 12.26 -5.33
C PHE A 59 -0.23 12.86 -4.44
N TYR A 60 0.87 12.16 -4.20
CA TYR A 60 1.81 12.53 -3.13
C TYR A 60 3.25 12.75 -3.60
N THR A 61 3.50 12.71 -4.90
CA THR A 61 4.82 13.10 -5.41
C THR A 61 4.69 14.30 -6.32
N SER A 62 5.77 15.09 -6.40
CA SER A 62 5.86 16.23 -7.28
C SER A 62 7.20 16.19 -8.01
N GLY A 63 7.23 16.71 -9.23
CA GLY A 63 8.42 16.72 -10.04
C GLY A 63 8.71 15.35 -10.66
N ASP A 64 9.89 15.24 -11.23
CA ASP A 64 10.35 14.05 -11.93
C ASP A 64 11.06 13.12 -10.95
N ILE A 65 10.49 11.96 -10.65
CA ILE A 65 11.08 10.98 -9.74
C ILE A 65 11.81 9.85 -10.46
N ILE A 66 12.04 9.98 -11.76
CA ILE A 66 12.78 8.98 -12.53
C ILE A 66 14.20 8.83 -12.00
N ASP A 67 14.82 9.93 -11.59
CA ASP A 67 16.16 9.90 -11.02
C ASP A 67 16.13 9.54 -9.54
N GLN A 68 16.19 8.25 -9.25
CA GLN A 68 16.19 7.72 -7.88
C GLN A 68 17.51 7.97 -7.14
N SER A 69 18.52 8.52 -7.79
CA SER A 69 19.78 8.86 -7.11
C SER A 69 19.62 10.08 -6.20
N SER A 70 18.63 10.93 -6.45
CA SER A 70 18.33 12.09 -5.62
C SER A 70 17.71 11.67 -4.30
N THR A 71 18.24 12.20 -3.19
CA THR A 71 17.66 11.96 -1.85
C THR A 71 16.21 12.43 -1.78
N GLN A 72 15.93 13.57 -2.41
CA GLN A 72 14.56 14.12 -2.44
C GLN A 72 13.61 13.20 -3.17
N ASN A 73 14.00 12.66 -4.32
CA ASN A 73 13.17 11.76 -5.10
C ASN A 73 12.92 10.45 -4.35
N ARG A 74 13.94 9.93 -3.64
CA ARG A 74 13.76 8.74 -2.81
C ARG A 74 12.78 8.97 -1.67
N LYS A 75 12.82 10.16 -1.05
CA LYS A 75 11.88 10.52 0.01
C LYS A 75 10.46 10.62 -0.51
N GLN A 76 10.26 11.19 -1.69
CA GLN A 76 8.95 11.28 -2.33
C GLN A 76 8.40 9.90 -2.67
N GLU A 77 9.27 9.01 -3.19
CA GLU A 77 8.90 7.63 -3.50
C GLU A 77 8.43 6.89 -2.24
N LEU A 78 9.20 7.02 -1.15
CA LEU A 78 8.83 6.39 0.11
C LEU A 78 7.51 6.96 0.64
N LEU A 79 7.30 8.27 0.54
CA LEU A 79 6.06 8.90 0.96
C LEU A 79 4.87 8.34 0.17
N ALA A 80 5.02 8.20 -1.14
CA ALA A 80 3.96 7.65 -1.99
C ALA A 80 3.60 6.22 -1.58
N ARG A 81 4.61 5.40 -1.30
CA ARG A 81 4.38 4.01 -0.85
C ARG A 81 3.70 3.96 0.52
N VAL A 82 4.15 4.78 1.46
CA VAL A 82 3.54 4.81 2.78
C VAL A 82 2.07 5.22 2.69
N LYS A 83 1.74 6.17 1.82
CA LYS A 83 0.34 6.57 1.61
C LYS A 83 -0.48 5.43 1.03
N ALA A 84 0.08 4.65 0.10
CA ALA A 84 -0.59 3.46 -0.42
C ALA A 84 -0.81 2.42 0.69
N TYR A 85 0.20 2.19 1.52
CA TYR A 85 0.07 1.26 2.66
C TYR A 85 -1.01 1.72 3.64
N ASN A 86 -1.04 3.01 3.98
CA ASN A 86 -2.04 3.56 4.88
C ASN A 86 -3.45 3.41 4.32
N HIS A 87 -3.58 3.51 3.00
CA HIS A 87 -4.85 3.40 2.31
C HIS A 87 -5.40 1.98 2.34
N MET A 88 -4.50 1.01 2.12
CA MET A 88 -4.88 -0.40 1.99
C MET A 88 -4.83 -1.14 3.33
N VAL A 89 -3.95 -0.76 4.21
CA VAL A 89 -3.70 -1.43 5.50
C VAL A 89 -3.98 -0.48 6.65
N GLY A 90 -3.04 0.40 6.96
CA GLY A 90 -3.14 1.35 8.08
C GLY A 90 -3.11 0.68 9.45
N LEU A 91 -2.87 1.44 10.48
CA LEU A 91 -2.93 0.93 11.85
C LEU A 91 -4.34 0.42 12.17
N THR A 92 -5.36 1.09 11.68
CA THR A 92 -6.75 0.70 11.86
C THR A 92 -7.03 -0.67 11.22
N GLY A 93 -6.48 -0.91 10.04
CA GLY A 93 -6.61 -2.21 9.36
C GLY A 93 -5.96 -3.33 10.15
N ILE A 94 -4.78 -3.08 10.72
CA ILE A 94 -4.10 -4.05 11.57
C ILE A 94 -4.96 -4.40 12.79
N ILE A 95 -5.53 -3.38 13.44
CA ILE A 95 -6.40 -3.57 14.61
C ILE A 95 -7.65 -4.37 14.22
N ARG A 96 -8.29 -4.02 13.11
CA ARG A 96 -9.48 -4.76 12.64
C ARG A 96 -9.16 -6.22 12.32
N SER A 97 -7.98 -6.46 11.74
CA SER A 97 -7.53 -7.84 11.48
C SER A 97 -7.40 -8.63 12.78
N TYR A 98 -6.81 -8.01 13.80
CA TYR A 98 -6.67 -8.63 15.11
C TYR A 98 -8.03 -8.94 15.71
N ASP A 99 -8.96 -7.96 15.72
CA ASP A 99 -10.30 -8.13 16.27
C ASP A 99 -11.10 -9.20 15.50
N HIS A 100 -10.84 -9.34 14.21
CA HIS A 100 -11.46 -10.38 13.38
C HIS A 100 -10.93 -11.78 13.71
N GLY A 101 -9.81 -11.87 14.39
CA GLY A 101 -9.22 -13.14 14.78
C GLY A 101 -8.05 -13.61 13.93
N CYS A 102 -7.52 -12.75 13.07
CA CYS A 102 -6.35 -13.09 12.27
C CYS A 102 -5.13 -13.32 13.16
N ARG A 103 -4.39 -14.39 12.88
CA ARG A 103 -3.21 -14.79 13.68
C ARG A 103 -1.97 -15.00 12.84
N SER A 104 -2.03 -14.80 11.53
CA SER A 104 -0.89 -14.95 10.63
C SER A 104 -0.91 -13.85 9.59
N LEU A 105 0.25 -13.65 8.94
CA LEU A 105 0.38 -12.72 7.83
C LEU A 105 -0.59 -13.07 6.71
N TYR A 106 -0.71 -14.37 6.41
CA TYR A 106 -1.62 -14.86 5.38
C TYR A 106 -3.08 -14.47 5.69
N GLU A 107 -3.53 -14.74 6.92
CA GLU A 107 -4.91 -14.42 7.32
C GLU A 107 -5.18 -12.92 7.26
N MET A 108 -4.21 -12.10 7.68
CA MET A 108 -4.34 -10.65 7.63
C MET A 108 -4.42 -10.15 6.19
N ALA A 109 -3.57 -10.68 5.32
CA ALA A 109 -3.57 -10.30 3.90
C ALA A 109 -4.90 -10.66 3.24
N GLU A 110 -5.45 -11.83 3.54
CA GLU A 110 -6.76 -12.25 3.05
C GLU A 110 -7.86 -11.29 3.54
N TYR A 111 -7.85 -10.98 4.82
CA TYR A 111 -8.85 -10.11 5.42
C TYR A 111 -8.80 -8.70 4.84
N LEU A 112 -7.59 -8.17 4.64
CA LEU A 112 -7.39 -6.81 4.14
C LEU A 112 -7.44 -6.72 2.61
N ASP A 113 -7.53 -7.86 1.93
CA ASP A 113 -7.54 -7.96 0.47
C ASP A 113 -6.30 -7.29 -0.14
N VAL A 114 -5.14 -7.66 0.38
CA VAL A 114 -3.83 -7.27 -0.14
C VAL A 114 -2.98 -8.51 -0.30
N THR A 115 -1.90 -8.40 -1.08
CA THR A 115 -0.95 -9.51 -1.19
C THR A 115 -0.12 -9.60 0.10
N GLU A 116 0.41 -10.79 0.39
CA GLU A 116 1.31 -10.96 1.54
C GLU A 116 2.55 -10.08 1.41
N THR A 117 3.09 -9.94 0.20
CA THR A 117 4.25 -9.08 -0.05
C THR A 117 3.93 -7.62 0.26
N PHE A 118 2.79 -7.13 -0.20
CA PHE A 118 2.36 -5.77 0.07
C PHE A 118 2.21 -5.53 1.57
N LEU A 119 1.58 -6.47 2.27
CA LEU A 119 1.39 -6.37 3.72
C LEU A 119 2.74 -6.39 4.46
N ALA A 120 3.65 -7.30 4.08
CA ALA A 120 4.97 -7.37 4.69
C ALA A 120 5.74 -6.06 4.51
N ASP A 121 5.67 -5.47 3.31
CA ASP A 121 6.33 -4.19 3.03
C ASP A 121 5.70 -3.06 3.84
N ALA A 122 4.38 -3.06 4.00
CA ALA A 122 3.69 -2.08 4.82
C ALA A 122 4.10 -2.17 6.29
N LEU A 123 4.18 -3.38 6.83
CA LEU A 123 4.58 -3.61 8.22
C LEU A 123 6.02 -3.17 8.46
N GLU A 124 6.91 -3.42 7.50
CA GLU A 124 8.30 -2.96 7.59
C GLU A 124 8.37 -1.42 7.57
N ALA A 125 7.59 -0.78 6.70
CA ALA A 125 7.53 0.67 6.67
C ALA A 125 7.03 1.24 8.00
N TYR A 126 6.05 0.61 8.61
CA TYR A 126 5.53 1.04 9.93
C TYR A 126 6.56 0.81 11.03
N ARG A 127 7.27 -0.30 10.98
CA ARG A 127 8.36 -0.56 11.94
C ARG A 127 9.41 0.54 11.86
N LEU A 128 9.80 0.95 10.66
CA LEU A 128 10.76 2.02 10.48
C LEU A 128 10.22 3.37 10.97
N LYS A 129 8.93 3.60 10.81
CA LYS A 129 8.30 4.86 11.21
C LYS A 129 8.02 4.94 12.72
N TYR A 130 7.49 3.88 13.30
CA TYR A 130 7.00 3.88 14.68
C TYR A 130 7.95 3.19 15.67
N GLY A 131 8.97 2.50 15.18
CA GLY A 131 9.89 1.77 16.04
C GLY A 131 9.23 0.56 16.70
N GLU A 132 9.28 0.48 18.02
CA GLU A 132 8.71 -0.64 18.76
C GLU A 132 7.21 -0.76 18.59
N GLY A 133 6.49 0.36 18.52
CA GLY A 133 5.06 0.32 18.37
C GLY A 133 4.40 1.68 18.35
N ALA A 134 3.08 1.67 18.26
CA ALA A 134 2.26 2.88 18.24
C ALA A 134 0.95 2.64 18.98
N THR A 135 0.48 3.68 19.65
CA THR A 135 -0.82 3.69 20.31
C THR A 135 -1.84 4.35 19.41
N ILE A 136 -2.99 3.72 19.25
CA ILE A 136 -4.13 4.32 18.56
C ILE A 136 -5.39 3.97 19.34
N ASP A 137 -6.13 4.98 19.79
CA ASP A 137 -7.27 4.85 20.69
C ASP A 137 -6.88 4.01 21.92
N ASN A 138 -7.58 2.93 22.22
CA ASN A 138 -7.27 2.05 23.36
C ASN A 138 -6.50 0.81 22.95
N TYR A 139 -5.80 0.86 21.81
CA TYR A 139 -4.98 -0.24 21.31
C TYR A 139 -3.52 0.15 21.25
N TYR A 140 -2.64 -0.83 21.45
CA TYR A 140 -1.21 -0.71 21.22
C TYR A 140 -0.83 -1.71 20.14
N VAL A 141 -0.25 -1.22 19.04
CA VAL A 141 0.25 -2.06 17.95
C VAL A 141 1.76 -2.13 18.09
N MET A 142 2.27 -3.32 18.34
CA MET A 142 3.71 -3.57 18.49
C MET A 142 4.27 -4.10 17.17
N PHE A 143 5.39 -3.53 16.73
CA PHE A 143 6.08 -3.96 15.51
C PHE A 143 7.38 -4.70 15.80
N GLU A 144 7.98 -4.49 16.96
CA GLU A 144 9.23 -5.13 17.36
C GLU A 144 9.05 -5.76 18.73
N PRO A 145 9.55 -6.99 18.95
CA PRO A 145 10.32 -7.86 18.02
C PRO A 145 9.45 -8.57 16.99
N TYR A 146 8.13 -8.52 17.11
CA TYR A 146 7.18 -9.11 16.16
C TYR A 146 5.86 -8.35 16.23
N LEU A 147 5.03 -8.52 15.22
CA LEU A 147 3.73 -7.86 15.18
C LEU A 147 2.81 -8.43 16.26
N SER A 148 2.24 -7.54 17.05
CA SER A 148 1.24 -7.91 18.06
C SER A 148 0.32 -6.73 18.30
N VAL A 149 -0.92 -7.00 18.68
CA VAL A 149 -1.90 -5.97 19.03
C VAL A 149 -2.43 -6.25 20.41
N ALA A 150 -2.43 -5.24 21.26
CA ALA A 150 -2.98 -5.33 22.61
C ALA A 150 -4.06 -4.28 22.80
N LYS A 151 -5.18 -4.71 23.37
CA LYS A 151 -6.25 -3.80 23.75
C LYS A 151 -6.00 -3.38 25.21
N MET A 152 -5.92 -2.07 25.45
CA MET A 152 -5.55 -1.56 26.77
C MET A 152 -6.74 -1.46 27.72
N PHE A 153 -7.95 -1.34 27.22
CA PHE A 153 -9.16 -1.25 28.04
C PHE A 153 -10.23 -2.21 27.57
#